data_2d351106407624cee6e3af570eaaef56
#
_entry.id   2d351106407624cee6e3af570eaaef56
#
_cell.length_a   1.000
_cell.length_b   1.000
_cell.length_c   1.000
_cell.angle_alpha   90.00
_cell.angle_beta   90.00
_cell.angle_gamma   90.00
#
_symmetry.space_group_name_H-M   'P 1'
#
loop_
_entity.id
_entity.type
_entity.pdbx_description
1 polymer ?
#
loop_
_entity_poly.entity_id
_entity_poly.type
_entity_poly.pdbx_seq_one_letter_code
_entity_poly.pdbx_strand_id
1 'polypeptide(L)'
;KKTGVDCFAPAIGNAHGQYTAAPKLDHQRVTELVEATGVPMALHGGTGLSEDQFRDLISRGCAKVNISTAVKESFMKSGLEFLRGAEEKGKWDPPSLFRHQRSAVMETARYHIRLFGGTGRAW
;
A
#
# COMPACT_ATOMS: atom_id res chain seq x y z
N LYS A 1 -16.24 17.14 -13.22
CA LYS A 1 -17.14 18.26 -12.81
C LYS A 1 -18.60 17.84 -12.70
N LYS A 2 -19.11 16.92 -13.54
CA LYS A 2 -20.53 16.47 -13.48
C LYS A 2 -20.85 15.61 -12.25
N THR A 3 -19.86 14.89 -11.68
CA THR A 3 -20.06 13.97 -10.55
C THR A 3 -19.76 14.58 -9.19
N GLY A 4 -18.97 15.65 -9.12
CA GLY A 4 -18.58 16.32 -7.88
C GLY A 4 -17.67 15.47 -6.97
N VAL A 5 -16.95 14.49 -7.52
CA VAL A 5 -16.02 13.67 -6.72
C VAL A 5 -14.79 14.46 -6.30
N ASP A 6 -14.33 14.24 -5.07
CA ASP A 6 -13.18 14.91 -4.47
C ASP A 6 -11.86 14.18 -4.78
N CYS A 7 -11.93 12.91 -5.17
CA CYS A 7 -10.80 12.06 -5.55
C CYS A 7 -11.28 10.93 -6.47
N PHE A 8 -10.45 10.46 -7.38
CA PHE A 8 -10.80 9.34 -8.25
C PHE A 8 -9.61 8.42 -8.52
N ALA A 9 -9.87 7.20 -8.91
CA ALA A 9 -8.88 6.18 -9.21
C ALA A 9 -8.98 5.71 -10.67
N PRO A 10 -8.29 6.38 -11.60
CA PRO A 10 -8.29 5.98 -13.01
C PRO A 10 -7.43 4.74 -13.26
N ALA A 11 -7.69 4.05 -14.35
CA ALA A 11 -6.82 3.01 -14.86
C ALA A 11 -5.56 3.62 -15.48
N ILE A 12 -4.41 3.27 -14.94
CA ILE A 12 -3.08 3.69 -15.42
C ILE A 12 -2.14 2.51 -15.71
N GLY A 13 -2.70 1.31 -15.93
CA GLY A 13 -1.92 0.07 -16.13
C GLY A 13 -1.62 -0.69 -14.84
N ASN A 14 -2.19 -0.27 -13.71
CA ASN A 14 -2.11 -0.95 -12.42
C ASN A 14 -3.19 -2.02 -12.27
N ALA A 15 -2.92 -3.01 -11.41
CA ALA A 15 -3.86 -4.08 -11.05
C ALA A 15 -3.80 -4.39 -9.55
N HIS A 16 -4.85 -5.02 -9.03
CA HIS A 16 -4.87 -5.48 -7.65
C HIS A 16 -4.15 -6.82 -7.48
N GLY A 17 -3.56 -7.04 -6.31
CA GLY A 17 -2.86 -8.27 -5.97
C GLY A 17 -1.37 -8.25 -6.31
N GLN A 18 -0.77 -9.44 -6.36
CA GLN A 18 0.62 -9.61 -6.78
C GLN A 18 0.72 -9.54 -8.31
N TYR A 19 1.68 -8.78 -8.80
CA TYR A 19 1.97 -8.75 -10.22
C TYR A 19 2.69 -10.03 -10.66
N THR A 20 2.25 -10.65 -11.74
CA THR A 20 2.92 -11.79 -12.39
C THR A 20 4.04 -11.37 -13.33
N ALA A 21 4.04 -10.09 -13.73
CA ALA A 21 5.08 -9.43 -14.52
C ALA A 21 5.19 -7.96 -14.08
N ALA A 22 6.30 -7.31 -14.38
CA ALA A 22 6.47 -5.89 -14.07
C ALA A 22 5.32 -5.04 -14.67
N PRO A 23 4.61 -4.24 -13.85
CA PRO A 23 3.50 -3.45 -14.35
C PRO A 23 3.99 -2.36 -15.30
N LYS A 24 3.32 -2.23 -16.45
CA LYS A 24 3.59 -1.16 -17.41
C LYS A 24 2.67 0.02 -17.10
N LEU A 25 3.11 0.90 -16.19
CA LEU A 25 2.35 2.06 -15.78
C LEU A 25 2.46 3.21 -16.78
N ASP A 26 1.35 3.87 -17.03
CA ASP A 26 1.28 5.10 -17.82
C ASP A 26 1.38 6.32 -16.89
N HIS A 27 2.60 6.67 -16.54
CA HIS A 27 2.91 7.79 -15.65
C HIS A 27 2.47 9.14 -16.23
N GLN A 28 2.60 9.32 -17.56
CA GLN A 28 2.20 10.55 -18.23
C GLN A 28 0.69 10.79 -18.16
N ARG A 29 -0.10 9.72 -18.25
CA ARG A 29 -1.55 9.76 -18.08
C ARG A 29 -1.98 10.29 -16.72
N VAL A 30 -1.22 10.04 -15.66
CA VAL A 30 -1.48 10.62 -14.32
C VAL A 30 -1.43 12.15 -14.38
N THR A 31 -0.36 12.71 -14.95
CA THR A 31 -0.19 14.16 -15.13
C THR A 31 -1.35 14.75 -15.93
N GLU A 32 -1.64 14.18 -17.09
CA GLU A 32 -2.70 14.65 -17.99
C GLU A 32 -4.09 14.65 -17.32
N LEU A 33 -4.40 13.59 -16.55
CA LEU A 33 -5.69 13.49 -15.88
C LEU A 33 -5.82 14.48 -14.71
N VAL A 34 -4.76 14.69 -13.94
CA VAL A 34 -4.76 15.66 -12.84
C VAL A 34 -4.87 17.09 -13.39
N GLU A 35 -4.12 17.44 -14.42
CA GLU A 35 -4.20 18.75 -15.09
C GLU A 35 -5.58 19.01 -15.70
N ALA A 36 -6.14 18.03 -16.42
CA ALA A 36 -7.44 18.17 -17.07
C ALA A 36 -8.61 18.27 -16.10
N THR A 37 -8.53 17.63 -14.92
CA THR A 37 -9.64 17.55 -13.99
C THR A 37 -9.51 18.47 -12.79
N GLY A 38 -8.30 18.79 -12.35
CA GLY A 38 -8.01 19.46 -11.08
C GLY A 38 -8.35 18.62 -9.85
N VAL A 39 -8.59 17.30 -10.02
CA VAL A 39 -9.00 16.38 -8.94
C VAL A 39 -7.84 15.45 -8.62
N PRO A 40 -7.45 15.31 -7.34
CA PRO A 40 -6.36 14.41 -6.95
C PRO A 40 -6.71 12.95 -7.20
N MET A 41 -5.69 12.14 -7.47
CA MET A 41 -5.84 10.73 -7.77
C MET A 41 -5.63 9.85 -6.54
N ALA A 42 -6.37 8.73 -6.49
CA ALA A 42 -6.11 7.60 -5.61
C ALA A 42 -5.45 6.46 -6.40
N LEU A 43 -4.28 6.02 -5.95
CA LEU A 43 -3.60 4.85 -6.50
C LEU A 43 -4.10 3.58 -5.80
N HIS A 44 -4.63 2.63 -6.58
CA HIS A 44 -4.92 1.26 -6.17
C HIS A 44 -3.88 0.28 -6.73
N GLY A 45 -3.84 -0.94 -6.22
CA GLY A 45 -2.95 -1.98 -6.74
C GLY A 45 -1.47 -1.67 -6.57
N GLY A 46 -1.09 -1.00 -5.48
CA GLY A 46 0.29 -0.59 -5.26
C GLY A 46 1.25 -1.69 -4.80
N THR A 47 0.75 -2.86 -4.38
CA THR A 47 1.63 -3.95 -3.94
C THR A 47 2.45 -4.49 -5.10
N GLY A 48 3.78 -4.41 -4.98
CA GLY A 48 4.71 -4.85 -6.04
C GLY A 48 5.24 -3.73 -6.94
N LEU A 49 4.80 -2.49 -6.74
CA LEU A 49 5.45 -1.33 -7.34
C LEU A 49 6.77 -1.03 -6.65
N SER A 50 7.75 -0.53 -7.41
CA SER A 50 9.01 -0.04 -6.84
C SER A 50 8.82 1.29 -6.09
N GLU A 51 9.77 1.60 -5.20
CA GLU A 51 9.77 2.88 -4.49
C GLU A 51 9.77 4.08 -5.44
N ASP A 52 10.55 4.00 -6.52
CA ASP A 52 10.64 5.07 -7.52
C ASP A 52 9.33 5.26 -8.27
N GLN A 53 8.62 4.17 -8.59
CA GLN A 53 7.27 4.25 -9.17
C GLN A 53 6.29 4.94 -8.22
N PHE A 54 6.32 4.65 -6.93
CA PHE A 54 5.48 5.35 -5.95
C PHE A 54 5.83 6.83 -5.88
N ARG A 55 7.12 7.17 -5.76
CA ARG A 55 7.55 8.57 -5.67
C ARG A 55 7.16 9.37 -6.91
N ASP A 56 7.36 8.80 -8.10
CA ASP A 56 6.98 9.45 -9.35
C ASP A 56 5.45 9.65 -9.46
N LEU A 57 4.64 8.63 -9.16
CA LEU A 57 3.19 8.75 -9.19
C LEU A 57 2.66 9.78 -8.18
N ILE A 58 3.23 9.83 -6.97
CA ILE A 58 2.88 10.81 -5.95
C ILE A 58 3.23 12.23 -6.41
N SER A 59 4.41 12.43 -6.99
CA SER A 59 4.83 13.74 -7.52
C SER A 59 3.94 14.25 -8.65
N ARG A 60 3.26 13.34 -9.36
CA ARG A 60 2.34 13.67 -10.47
C ARG A 60 0.89 13.90 -10.03
N GLY A 61 0.58 13.76 -8.72
CA GLY A 61 -0.75 14.05 -8.19
C GLY A 61 -1.54 12.86 -7.66
N CYS A 62 -0.89 11.69 -7.44
CA CYS A 62 -1.46 10.62 -6.62
C CYS A 62 -1.42 11.04 -5.15
N ALA A 63 -2.47 11.67 -4.66
CA ALA A 63 -2.55 12.20 -3.29
C ALA A 63 -2.98 11.15 -2.24
N LYS A 64 -3.47 10.00 -2.69
CA LYS A 64 -3.89 8.87 -1.85
C LYS A 64 -3.38 7.55 -2.42
N VAL A 65 -2.83 6.69 -1.58
CA VAL A 65 -2.37 5.36 -1.97
C VAL A 65 -3.07 4.30 -1.13
N ASN A 66 -3.66 3.30 -1.77
CA ASN A 66 -4.30 2.16 -1.10
C ASN A 66 -3.36 0.96 -1.10
N ILE A 67 -2.93 0.53 0.09
CA ILE A 67 -2.12 -0.67 0.30
C ILE A 67 -2.98 -1.70 1.04
N SER A 68 -3.24 -2.83 0.40
CA SER A 68 -4.05 -3.92 0.95
C SER A 68 -3.27 -5.23 1.02
N THR A 69 -2.82 -5.75 -0.11
CA THR A 69 -2.17 -7.07 -0.20
C THR A 69 -0.93 -7.17 0.69
N ALA A 70 -0.05 -6.18 0.69
CA ALA A 70 1.14 -6.16 1.53
C ALA A 70 0.80 -6.23 3.04
N VAL A 71 -0.26 -5.52 3.47
CA VAL A 71 -0.71 -5.55 4.87
C VAL A 71 -1.28 -6.92 5.24
N LYS A 72 -2.12 -7.49 4.37
CA LYS A 72 -2.68 -8.84 4.57
C LYS A 72 -1.59 -9.91 4.64
N GLU A 73 -0.62 -9.85 3.74
CA GLU A 73 0.51 -10.79 3.73
C GLU A 73 1.37 -10.66 4.97
N SER A 74 1.67 -9.44 5.42
CA SER A 74 2.42 -9.19 6.65
C SER A 74 1.71 -9.83 7.85
N PHE A 75 0.39 -9.62 7.97
CA PHE A 75 -0.43 -10.22 9.02
C PHE A 75 -0.40 -11.75 8.97
N MET A 76 -0.62 -12.35 7.80
CA MET A 76 -0.71 -13.80 7.65
C MET A 76 0.66 -14.48 7.83
N LYS A 77 1.72 -13.92 7.24
CA LYS A 77 3.07 -14.48 7.34
C LYS A 77 3.61 -14.44 8.76
N SER A 78 3.41 -13.32 9.46
CA SER A 78 3.83 -13.20 10.87
C SER A 78 3.04 -14.14 11.80
N GLY A 79 1.74 -14.34 11.54
CA GLY A 79 0.93 -15.31 12.27
C GLY A 79 1.45 -16.74 12.07
N LEU A 80 1.74 -17.11 10.82
CA LEU A 80 2.28 -18.44 10.50
C LEU A 80 3.66 -18.66 11.15
N GLU A 81 4.54 -17.67 11.12
CA GLU A 81 5.85 -17.70 11.77
C GLU A 81 5.72 -17.95 13.27
N PHE A 82 4.86 -17.18 13.95
CA PHE A 82 4.60 -17.32 15.38
C PHE A 82 4.05 -18.71 15.73
N LEU A 83 3.06 -19.20 14.95
CA LEU A 83 2.42 -20.49 15.21
C LEU A 83 3.39 -21.67 15.04
N ARG A 84 4.28 -21.63 14.06
CA ARG A 84 5.35 -22.64 13.91
C ARG A 84 6.26 -22.67 15.13
N GLY A 85 6.72 -21.51 15.61
CA GLY A 85 7.54 -21.44 16.81
C GLY A 85 6.79 -21.81 18.10
N ALA A 86 5.46 -21.59 18.16
CA ALA A 86 4.63 -22.02 19.26
C ALA A 86 4.48 -23.55 19.31
N GLU A 87 4.29 -24.18 18.16
CA GLU A 87 4.21 -25.62 17.99
C GLU A 87 5.51 -26.32 18.44
N GLU A 88 6.66 -25.84 17.94
CA GLU A 88 7.99 -26.38 18.30
C GLU A 88 8.26 -26.31 19.82
N LYS A 89 7.79 -25.26 20.49
CA LYS A 89 8.02 -25.03 21.92
C LYS A 89 6.90 -25.58 22.81
N GLY A 90 5.80 -26.07 22.23
CA GLY A 90 4.61 -26.48 22.97
C GLY A 90 3.96 -25.34 23.78
N LYS A 91 4.11 -24.06 23.31
CA LYS A 91 3.62 -22.87 24.02
C LYS A 91 2.61 -22.12 23.17
N TRP A 92 1.36 -22.18 23.59
CA TRP A 92 0.22 -21.58 22.91
C TRP A 92 -0.27 -20.34 23.66
N ASP A 93 0.07 -19.14 23.19
CA ASP A 93 -0.31 -17.87 23.80
C ASP A 93 -0.96 -16.94 22.78
N PRO A 94 -2.30 -16.90 22.69
CA PRO A 94 -3.02 -16.05 21.76
C PRO A 94 -2.70 -14.55 21.89
N PRO A 95 -2.58 -13.97 23.11
CA PRO A 95 -2.19 -12.56 23.23
C PRO A 95 -0.82 -12.25 22.61
N SER A 96 0.15 -13.14 22.72
CA SER A 96 1.46 -12.96 22.08
C SER A 96 1.39 -13.10 20.57
N LEU A 97 0.58 -14.00 20.03
CA LEU A 97 0.30 -14.09 18.60
C LEU A 97 -0.22 -12.74 18.05
N PHE A 98 -1.23 -12.17 18.69
CA PHE A 98 -1.80 -10.90 18.21
C PHE A 98 -0.82 -9.72 18.37
N ARG A 99 0.01 -9.69 19.40
CA ARG A 99 1.07 -8.70 19.53
C ARG A 99 2.11 -8.83 18.42
N HIS A 100 2.51 -10.06 18.07
CA HIS A 100 3.45 -10.33 17.00
C HIS A 100 2.91 -9.86 15.64
N GLN A 101 1.67 -10.25 15.30
CA GLN A 101 1.01 -9.82 14.07
C GLN A 101 0.83 -8.30 14.01
N ARG A 102 0.40 -7.66 15.11
CA ARG A 102 0.30 -6.20 15.18
C ARG A 102 1.64 -5.52 14.90
N SER A 103 2.72 -6.01 15.49
CA SER A 103 4.05 -5.45 15.28
C SER A 103 4.48 -5.53 13.81
N ALA A 104 4.26 -6.66 13.15
CA ALA A 104 4.57 -6.83 11.73
C ALA A 104 3.76 -5.88 10.83
N VAL A 105 2.46 -5.74 11.10
CA VAL A 105 1.59 -4.80 10.36
C VAL A 105 2.01 -3.35 10.60
N MET A 106 2.39 -3.00 11.83
CA MET A 106 2.90 -1.65 12.15
C MET A 106 4.17 -1.32 11.38
N GLU A 107 5.11 -2.26 11.24
CA GLU A 107 6.32 -2.04 10.44
C GLU A 107 6.00 -1.86 8.95
N THR A 108 5.08 -2.66 8.42
CA THR A 108 4.58 -2.49 7.05
C THR A 108 3.95 -1.12 6.83
N ALA A 109 3.14 -0.66 7.78
CA ALA A 109 2.52 0.66 7.72
C ALA A 109 3.57 1.79 7.82
N ARG A 110 4.52 1.68 8.76
CA ARG A 110 5.62 2.66 8.92
C ARG A 110 6.47 2.78 7.66
N TYR A 111 6.79 1.66 7.02
CA TYR A 111 7.52 1.65 5.75
C TYR A 111 6.79 2.49 4.69
N HIS A 112 5.50 2.22 4.48
CA HIS A 112 4.73 2.93 3.47
C HIS A 112 4.52 4.42 3.83
N ILE A 113 4.30 4.75 5.10
CA ILE A 113 4.20 6.15 5.56
C ILE A 113 5.48 6.93 5.24
N ARG A 114 6.65 6.34 5.51
CA ARG A 114 7.95 6.96 5.16
C ARG A 114 8.11 7.10 3.65
N LEU A 115 7.83 6.03 2.91
CA LEU A 115 7.96 6.00 1.45
C LEU A 115 7.08 7.08 0.78
N PHE A 116 5.86 7.29 1.29
CA PHE A 116 4.91 8.27 0.75
C PHE A 116 5.13 9.70 1.29
N GLY A 117 6.17 9.94 2.08
CA GLY A 117 6.48 11.26 2.62
C GLY A 117 5.55 11.71 3.74
N GLY A 118 4.85 10.78 4.42
CA GLY A 118 3.91 11.07 5.50
C GLY A 118 4.56 11.25 6.88
N THR A 119 5.87 11.04 7.02
CA THR A 119 6.56 11.20 8.30
C THR A 119 6.46 12.65 8.82
N GLY A 120 6.00 12.82 10.06
CA GLY A 120 5.86 14.15 10.68
C GLY A 120 4.71 15.00 10.10
N ARG A 121 3.82 14.40 9.30
CA ARG A 121 2.67 15.08 8.69
C ARG A 121 1.36 14.87 9.45
N ALA A 122 1.35 14.05 10.48
CA ALA A 122 0.22 13.94 11.39
C ALA A 122 0.27 15.14 12.37
N TRP A 123 -0.90 15.80 12.55
CA TRP A 123 -1.11 16.84 13.55
C TRP A 123 -1.06 16.29 14.96
#